data_1c833b0290c99bbd110628e8bb639f2f
#
_entry.id   1c833b0290c99bbd110628e8bb639f2f
#
_cell.length_a   1.000
_cell.length_b   1.000
_cell.length_c   1.000
_cell.angle_alpha   90.00
_cell.angle_beta   90.00
_cell.angle_gamma   90.00
#
_symmetry.space_group_name_H-M   'P 1'
#
loop_
_entity.id
_entity.type
_entity.pdbx_description
1 polymer ?
#
loop_
_entity_poly.entity_id
_entity_poly.type
_entity_poly.pdbx_seq_one_letter_code
_entity_poly.pdbx_strand_id
1 'polypeptide(L)'
;MLRLPGGLTAPEAIQTIRAALKALEPLAAARSKPAKARGGVRIHIDGAARGNPGPAGVGVLIIGPDGKIAERIHRGIGEATNNVAEYRALLLALERAQALEYTDIEVYSDSELLVRQLQGRYQVKHPALKELYGAARDRIGEFRRFGIQHVPREQNAEADALANRGIDEAHRPGRRATKSDPGTQWSGGEE
;
A
#
# COMPACT_ATOMS: atom_id res chain seq x y z
N MET A 1 18.66 -45.09 25.46
CA MET A 1 18.85 -44.22 24.32
C MET A 1 17.49 -43.85 23.75
N LEU A 2 17.00 -42.62 23.97
CA LEU A 2 15.67 -42.15 23.53
C LEU A 2 15.63 -42.01 22.02
N ARG A 3 14.73 -42.72 21.32
CA ARG A 3 14.47 -42.54 19.89
C ARG A 3 13.25 -41.64 19.75
N LEU A 4 13.38 -40.65 18.88
CA LEU A 4 12.27 -39.75 18.51
C LEU A 4 11.34 -40.41 17.50
N PRO A 5 10.06 -39.96 17.35
CA PRO A 5 9.15 -40.44 16.31
C PRO A 5 9.84 -40.25 14.93
N GLY A 6 9.97 -41.33 14.15
CA GLY A 6 10.70 -41.34 12.86
C GLY A 6 12.06 -42.05 12.88
N GLY A 7 12.46 -42.64 14.03
CA GLY A 7 13.64 -43.53 14.11
C GLY A 7 14.98 -42.83 14.26
N LEU A 8 15.04 -41.51 14.28
CA LEU A 8 16.28 -40.73 14.43
C LEU A 8 16.68 -40.62 15.89
N THR A 9 18.00 -40.71 16.16
CA THR A 9 18.56 -40.38 17.47
C THR A 9 18.64 -38.87 17.66
N ALA A 10 18.70 -38.42 18.90
CA ALA A 10 18.79 -36.98 19.20
C ALA A 10 19.95 -36.26 18.48
N PRO A 11 21.16 -36.82 18.37
CA PRO A 11 22.24 -36.21 17.58
C PRO A 11 21.95 -36.10 16.09
N GLU A 12 21.32 -37.11 15.48
CA GLU A 12 20.97 -37.14 14.06
C GLU A 12 19.87 -36.09 13.76
N ALA A 13 18.87 -35.93 14.64
CA ALA A 13 17.87 -34.91 14.52
C ALA A 13 18.47 -33.49 14.57
N ILE A 14 19.41 -33.24 15.49
CA ILE A 14 20.13 -31.96 15.61
C ILE A 14 20.92 -31.65 14.35
N GLN A 15 21.59 -32.67 13.79
CA GLN A 15 22.40 -32.53 12.59
C GLN A 15 21.52 -32.22 11.35
N THR A 16 20.36 -32.87 11.25
CA THR A 16 19.38 -32.64 10.18
C THR A 16 18.79 -31.21 10.27
N ILE A 17 18.47 -30.75 11.46
CA ILE A 17 17.93 -29.38 11.70
C ILE A 17 19.03 -28.35 11.37
N ARG A 18 20.28 -28.57 11.77
CA ARG A 18 21.39 -27.66 11.41
C ARG A 18 21.64 -27.60 9.90
N ALA A 19 21.58 -28.73 9.20
CA ALA A 19 21.71 -28.78 7.75
C ALA A 19 20.56 -28.02 7.06
N ALA A 20 19.33 -28.21 7.52
CA ALA A 20 18.16 -27.48 7.01
C ALA A 20 18.25 -25.97 7.26
N LEU A 21 18.68 -25.54 8.46
CA LEU A 21 18.91 -24.13 8.77
C LEU A 21 20.01 -23.53 7.89
N LYS A 22 21.10 -24.24 7.68
CA LYS A 22 22.20 -23.81 6.82
C LYS A 22 21.80 -23.72 5.34
N ALA A 23 20.88 -24.57 4.88
CA ALA A 23 20.31 -24.52 3.52
C ALA A 23 19.35 -23.32 3.35
N LEU A 24 18.75 -22.80 4.44
CA LEU A 24 17.88 -21.63 4.45
C LEU A 24 18.64 -20.30 4.56
N GLU A 25 19.90 -20.31 5.01
CA GLU A 25 20.75 -19.10 5.12
C GLU A 25 20.87 -18.33 3.79
N PRO A 26 21.05 -18.96 2.60
CA PRO A 26 21.08 -18.23 1.34
C PRO A 26 19.75 -17.59 0.97
N LEU A 27 18.62 -18.20 1.37
CA LEU A 27 17.28 -17.62 1.16
C LEU A 27 17.02 -16.43 2.09
N ALA A 28 17.49 -16.49 3.34
CA ALA A 28 17.43 -15.39 4.29
C ALA A 28 18.37 -14.24 3.88
N ALA A 29 19.59 -14.58 3.39
CA ALA A 29 20.54 -13.61 2.86
C ALA A 29 20.08 -12.98 1.53
N ALA A 30 19.30 -13.68 0.71
CA ALA A 30 18.68 -13.12 -0.49
C ALA A 30 17.55 -12.13 -0.14
N ARG A 31 16.91 -12.26 1.03
CA ARG A 31 15.97 -11.28 1.58
C ARG A 31 16.64 -10.10 2.27
N SER A 32 17.90 -10.20 2.62
CA SER A 32 18.67 -9.17 3.34
C SER A 32 19.76 -8.52 2.50
N LYS A 33 19.68 -8.50 1.18
CA LYS A 33 20.41 -7.47 0.44
C LYS A 33 19.84 -6.14 0.93
N PRO A 34 20.65 -5.26 1.55
CA PRO A 34 20.16 -3.90 1.83
C PRO A 34 19.74 -3.34 0.48
N ALA A 35 18.43 -3.15 0.29
CA ALA A 35 17.94 -2.44 -0.86
C ALA A 35 18.77 -1.16 -0.91
N LYS A 36 19.47 -0.94 -2.02
CA LYS A 36 20.29 0.24 -2.24
C LYS A 36 19.32 1.39 -1.98
N ALA A 37 19.47 2.09 -0.84
CA ALA A 37 18.50 3.07 -0.36
C ALA A 37 18.26 4.04 -1.51
N ARG A 38 17.17 3.83 -2.23
CA ARG A 38 16.75 4.76 -3.26
C ARG A 38 16.37 6.01 -2.49
N GLY A 39 16.93 7.15 -2.86
CA GLY A 39 16.68 8.42 -2.17
C GLY A 39 15.19 8.70 -2.04
N GLY A 40 14.83 9.72 -1.26
CA GLY A 40 13.44 10.06 -0.96
C GLY A 40 12.60 10.23 -2.23
N VAL A 41 11.42 9.62 -2.25
CA VAL A 41 10.46 9.69 -3.35
C VAL A 41 9.29 10.58 -2.95
N ARG A 42 8.76 11.35 -3.90
CA ARG A 42 7.55 12.15 -3.73
C ARG A 42 6.36 11.42 -4.33
N ILE A 43 5.29 11.31 -3.57
CA ILE A 43 4.09 10.60 -4.00
C ILE A 43 2.88 11.51 -3.82
N HIS A 44 2.21 11.87 -4.90
CA HIS A 44 0.94 12.57 -4.87
C HIS A 44 -0.20 11.55 -4.91
N ILE A 45 -1.19 11.72 -4.05
CA ILE A 45 -2.35 10.83 -3.96
C ILE A 45 -3.63 11.62 -4.01
N ASP A 46 -4.67 11.03 -4.60
CA ASP A 46 -6.03 11.53 -4.56
C ASP A 46 -7.04 10.38 -4.55
N GLY A 47 -8.15 10.58 -3.84
CA GLY A 47 -9.30 9.69 -3.84
C GLY A 47 -10.56 10.46 -4.16
N ALA A 48 -11.26 10.08 -5.23
CA ALA A 48 -12.47 10.74 -5.68
C ALA A 48 -13.68 9.82 -5.63
N ALA A 49 -14.86 10.36 -5.30
CA ALA A 49 -16.14 9.68 -5.40
C ALA A 49 -17.19 10.58 -6.04
N ARG A 50 -17.96 10.04 -7.00
CA ARG A 50 -19.10 10.75 -7.62
C ARG A 50 -20.38 10.47 -6.85
N GLY A 51 -20.56 11.19 -5.77
CA GLY A 51 -21.52 10.96 -4.70
C GLY A 51 -20.81 10.55 -3.41
N ASN A 52 -21.55 10.45 -2.29
CA ASN A 52 -20.94 10.16 -0.99
C ASN A 52 -21.87 9.30 -0.09
N PRO A 53 -21.91 7.95 -0.29
CA PRO A 53 -21.09 7.14 -1.19
C PRO A 53 -21.50 7.22 -2.68
N GLY A 54 -20.61 6.74 -3.57
CA GLY A 54 -20.84 6.63 -4.99
C GLY A 54 -19.65 6.01 -5.72
N PRO A 55 -19.74 5.92 -7.06
CA PRO A 55 -18.63 5.44 -7.88
C PRO A 55 -17.35 6.18 -7.55
N ALA A 56 -16.30 5.42 -7.19
CA ALA A 56 -15.08 5.97 -6.66
C ALA A 56 -13.83 5.45 -7.38
N GLY A 57 -12.78 6.25 -7.33
CA GLY A 57 -11.47 5.94 -7.91
C GLY A 57 -10.34 6.53 -7.11
N VAL A 58 -9.17 6.02 -7.36
CA VAL A 58 -7.92 6.45 -6.73
C VAL A 58 -6.88 6.81 -7.77
N GLY A 59 -6.09 7.83 -7.49
CA GLY A 59 -4.98 8.31 -8.29
C GLY A 59 -3.69 8.36 -7.48
N VAL A 60 -2.60 7.87 -8.06
CA VAL A 60 -1.28 7.90 -7.45
C VAL A 60 -0.25 8.31 -8.51
N LEU A 61 0.57 9.31 -8.19
CA LEU A 61 1.70 9.77 -8.97
C LEU A 61 2.98 9.59 -8.16
N ILE A 62 3.90 8.76 -8.62
CA ILE A 62 5.18 8.52 -7.96
C ILE A 62 6.28 9.22 -8.75
N ILE A 63 7.02 10.11 -8.06
CA ILE A 63 8.13 10.88 -8.64
C ILE A 63 9.41 10.44 -7.93
N GLY A 64 10.33 9.87 -8.68
CA GLY A 64 11.60 9.38 -8.17
C GLY A 64 12.53 10.47 -7.63
N PRO A 65 13.63 10.08 -6.99
CA PRO A 65 14.60 11.01 -6.44
C PRO A 65 15.30 11.88 -7.51
N ASP A 66 15.30 11.40 -8.76
CA ASP A 66 15.83 12.13 -9.92
C ASP A 66 14.83 13.14 -10.51
N GLY A 67 13.67 13.30 -9.88
CA GLY A 67 12.59 14.17 -10.34
C GLY A 67 11.76 13.61 -11.49
N LYS A 68 12.07 12.42 -11.98
CA LYS A 68 11.30 11.78 -13.04
C LYS A 68 10.11 11.01 -12.48
N ILE A 69 9.07 10.92 -13.29
CA ILE A 69 7.90 10.13 -12.94
C ILE A 69 8.26 8.65 -13.06
N ALA A 70 8.14 7.94 -11.94
CA ALA A 70 8.33 6.50 -11.86
C ALA A 70 7.05 5.75 -12.23
N GLU A 71 5.90 6.21 -11.72
CA GLU A 71 4.60 5.59 -12.03
C GLU A 71 3.45 6.61 -12.01
N ARG A 72 2.44 6.36 -12.85
CA ARG A 72 1.11 6.95 -12.82
C ARG A 72 0.08 5.85 -12.70
N ILE A 73 -0.69 5.86 -11.63
CA ILE A 73 -1.64 4.81 -11.35
C ILE A 73 -3.03 5.42 -11.20
N HIS A 74 -4.00 4.81 -11.84
CA HIS A 74 -5.41 5.11 -11.67
C HIS A 74 -6.17 3.79 -11.55
N ARG A 75 -7.15 3.74 -10.64
CA ARG A 75 -7.95 2.54 -10.42
C ARG A 75 -9.34 2.91 -9.95
N GLY A 76 -10.37 2.34 -10.58
CA GLY A 76 -11.73 2.35 -10.02
C GLY A 76 -11.80 1.39 -8.83
N ILE A 77 -12.48 1.79 -7.77
CA ILE A 77 -12.57 1.03 -6.52
C ILE A 77 -14.01 0.63 -6.15
N GLY A 78 -14.93 0.72 -7.11
CA GLY A 78 -16.35 0.47 -6.88
C GLY A 78 -17.03 1.63 -6.15
N GLU A 79 -18.05 1.36 -5.35
CA GLU A 79 -18.70 2.38 -4.53
C GLU A 79 -17.94 2.63 -3.24
N ALA A 80 -17.71 3.90 -2.94
CA ALA A 80 -17.08 4.33 -1.70
C ALA A 80 -17.43 5.78 -1.36
N THR A 81 -17.19 6.17 -0.11
CA THR A 81 -17.18 7.58 0.28
C THR A 81 -15.85 8.23 -0.13
N ASN A 82 -15.83 9.55 -0.28
CA ASN A 82 -14.60 10.27 -0.60
C ASN A 82 -13.46 9.96 0.39
N ASN A 83 -13.76 9.97 1.69
CA ASN A 83 -12.75 9.67 2.71
C ASN A 83 -12.18 8.24 2.59
N VAL A 84 -13.02 7.25 2.23
CA VAL A 84 -12.56 5.88 1.98
C VAL A 84 -11.66 5.85 0.74
N ALA A 85 -12.01 6.56 -0.33
CA ALA A 85 -11.19 6.63 -1.54
C ALA A 85 -9.81 7.24 -1.26
N GLU A 86 -9.74 8.30 -0.45
CA GLU A 86 -8.48 8.91 0.00
C GLU A 86 -7.57 7.93 0.74
N TYR A 87 -8.12 7.19 1.71
CA TYR A 87 -7.36 6.16 2.42
C TYR A 87 -6.90 5.03 1.50
N ARG A 88 -7.73 4.61 0.55
CA ARG A 88 -7.36 3.59 -0.45
C ARG A 88 -6.28 4.08 -1.40
N ALA A 89 -6.29 5.36 -1.78
CA ALA A 89 -5.22 5.96 -2.56
C ALA A 89 -3.88 5.92 -1.80
N LEU A 90 -3.90 6.26 -0.50
CA LEU A 90 -2.72 6.14 0.35
C LEU A 90 -2.22 4.69 0.43
N LEU A 91 -3.09 3.72 0.71
CA LEU A 91 -2.71 2.30 0.80
C LEU A 91 -2.10 1.78 -0.49
N LEU A 92 -2.66 2.16 -1.65
CA LEU A 92 -2.10 1.83 -2.96
C LEU A 92 -0.72 2.46 -3.16
N ALA A 93 -0.55 3.72 -2.76
CA ALA A 93 0.74 4.43 -2.84
C ALA A 93 1.83 3.75 -2.00
N LEU A 94 1.50 3.36 -0.75
CA LEU A 94 2.42 2.65 0.13
C LEU A 94 2.82 1.29 -0.45
N GLU A 95 1.86 0.51 -0.96
CA GLU A 95 2.10 -0.78 -1.61
C GLU A 95 3.04 -0.63 -2.82
N ARG A 96 2.80 0.37 -3.66
CA ARG A 96 3.64 0.59 -4.85
C ARG A 96 5.04 1.07 -4.48
N ALA A 97 5.16 1.94 -3.49
CA ALA A 97 6.46 2.40 -2.99
C ALA A 97 7.31 1.25 -2.45
N GLN A 98 6.70 0.30 -1.73
CA GLN A 98 7.35 -0.92 -1.26
C GLN A 98 7.78 -1.81 -2.43
N ALA A 99 6.90 -2.04 -3.41
CA ALA A 99 7.20 -2.84 -4.59
C ALA A 99 8.34 -2.25 -5.43
N LEU A 100 8.52 -0.93 -5.41
CA LEU A 100 9.62 -0.20 -6.05
C LEU A 100 10.86 -0.08 -5.15
N GLU A 101 10.85 -0.71 -3.97
CA GLU A 101 11.95 -0.71 -2.99
C GLU A 101 12.36 0.68 -2.49
N TYR A 102 11.42 1.64 -2.45
CA TYR A 102 11.65 2.93 -1.80
C TYR A 102 11.57 2.78 -0.28
N THR A 103 12.51 3.36 0.43
CA THR A 103 12.58 3.33 1.91
C THR A 103 12.24 4.66 2.55
N ASP A 104 12.39 5.75 1.82
CA ASP A 104 12.08 7.11 2.27
C ASP A 104 11.02 7.67 1.35
N ILE A 105 9.86 8.02 1.89
CA ILE A 105 8.74 8.53 1.11
C ILE A 105 8.15 9.80 1.72
N GLU A 106 7.78 10.72 0.86
CA GLU A 106 7.03 11.93 1.21
C GLU A 106 5.73 11.94 0.40
N VAL A 107 4.61 11.88 1.10
CA VAL A 107 3.27 11.83 0.50
C VAL A 107 2.64 13.21 0.52
N TYR A 108 1.98 13.58 -0.57
CA TYR A 108 1.24 14.83 -0.75
C TYR A 108 -0.22 14.50 -1.05
N SER A 109 -1.14 15.13 -0.34
CA SER A 109 -2.58 14.99 -0.52
C SER A 109 -3.28 16.32 -0.26
N ASP A 110 -4.35 16.62 -0.97
CA ASP A 110 -5.25 17.75 -0.71
C ASP A 110 -6.37 17.42 0.29
N SER A 111 -6.42 16.18 0.79
CA SER A 111 -7.29 15.75 1.88
C SER A 111 -6.74 16.20 3.24
N GLU A 112 -7.15 17.36 3.71
CA GLU A 112 -6.75 17.86 5.04
C GLU A 112 -7.10 16.87 6.16
N LEU A 113 -8.26 16.19 6.05
CA LEU A 113 -8.71 15.20 7.02
C LEU A 113 -7.72 14.04 7.12
N LEU A 114 -7.37 13.43 5.99
CA LEU A 114 -6.41 12.32 5.91
C LEU A 114 -5.06 12.72 6.52
N VAL A 115 -4.53 13.86 6.09
CA VAL A 115 -3.23 14.36 6.57
C VAL A 115 -3.24 14.58 8.08
N ARG A 116 -4.24 15.27 8.62
CA ARG A 116 -4.33 15.54 10.07
C ARG A 116 -4.55 14.28 10.89
N GLN A 117 -5.27 13.29 10.37
CA GLN A 117 -5.45 11.99 11.02
C GLN A 117 -4.12 11.22 11.10
N LEU A 118 -3.37 11.14 10.01
CA LEU A 118 -2.07 10.45 9.99
C LEU A 118 -1.00 11.16 10.82
N GLN A 119 -1.07 12.48 10.94
CA GLN A 119 -0.23 13.27 11.84
C GLN A 119 -0.64 13.18 13.33
N GLY A 120 -1.74 12.44 13.64
CA GLY A 120 -2.25 12.30 14.99
C GLY A 120 -2.94 13.55 15.56
N ARG A 121 -3.20 14.55 14.71
CA ARG A 121 -3.90 15.79 15.12
C ARG A 121 -5.41 15.62 15.22
N TYR A 122 -5.99 14.70 14.41
CA TYR A 122 -7.40 14.36 14.42
C TYR A 122 -7.61 12.87 14.71
N GLN A 123 -8.62 12.58 15.51
CA GLN A 123 -9.02 11.21 15.79
C GLN A 123 -9.82 10.63 14.63
N VAL A 124 -9.56 9.35 14.31
CA VAL A 124 -10.38 8.58 13.39
C VAL A 124 -11.55 7.98 14.17
N LYS A 125 -12.76 8.50 13.94
CA LYS A 125 -13.96 8.06 14.69
C LYS A 125 -14.76 7.00 13.95
N HIS A 126 -14.87 7.13 12.61
CA HIS A 126 -15.68 6.24 11.78
C HIS A 126 -15.07 4.82 11.71
N PRO A 127 -15.85 3.74 11.99
CA PRO A 127 -15.33 2.37 12.03
C PRO A 127 -14.57 1.96 10.77
N ALA A 128 -15.17 2.12 9.58
CA ALA A 128 -14.53 1.78 8.32
C ALA A 128 -13.21 2.55 8.07
N LEU A 129 -13.11 3.80 8.53
CA LEU A 129 -11.86 4.55 8.43
C LEU A 129 -10.82 4.09 9.46
N LYS A 130 -11.23 3.57 10.63
CA LYS A 130 -10.30 3.02 11.63
C LYS A 130 -9.53 1.82 11.08
N GLU A 131 -10.19 0.93 10.33
CA GLU A 131 -9.55 -0.23 9.71
C GLU A 131 -8.52 0.21 8.67
N LEU A 132 -8.90 1.13 7.78
CA LEU A 132 -8.00 1.68 6.76
C LEU A 132 -6.83 2.45 7.39
N TYR A 133 -7.10 3.21 8.44
CA TYR A 133 -6.06 3.91 9.21
C TYR A 133 -5.08 2.92 9.86
N GLY A 134 -5.58 1.85 10.49
CA GLY A 134 -4.74 0.79 11.07
C GLY A 134 -3.83 0.18 10.01
N ALA A 135 -4.41 -0.27 8.89
CA ALA A 135 -3.66 -0.83 7.77
C ALA A 135 -2.61 0.16 7.19
N ALA A 136 -2.95 1.45 7.12
CA ALA A 136 -2.00 2.48 6.67
C ALA A 136 -0.85 2.64 7.67
N ARG A 137 -1.15 2.66 8.99
CA ARG A 137 -0.13 2.77 10.05
C ARG A 137 0.83 1.60 10.05
N ASP A 138 0.33 0.37 9.86
CA ASP A 138 1.16 -0.83 9.79
C ASP A 138 2.14 -0.76 8.61
N ARG A 139 1.64 -0.43 7.41
CA ARG A 139 2.50 -0.27 6.23
C ARG A 139 3.49 0.90 6.35
N ILE A 140 3.09 2.01 6.94
CA ILE A 140 3.97 3.16 7.20
C ILE A 140 5.16 2.74 8.08
N GLY A 141 4.93 1.85 9.06
CA GLY A 141 5.99 1.34 9.95
C GLY A 141 7.09 0.53 9.24
N GLU A 142 6.85 0.09 7.99
CA GLU A 142 7.84 -0.65 7.18
C GLU A 142 8.82 0.28 6.44
N PHE A 143 8.54 1.59 6.37
CA PHE A 143 9.43 2.57 5.75
C PHE A 143 10.43 3.11 6.78
N ARG A 144 11.65 3.38 6.32
CA ARG A 144 12.68 4.04 7.14
C ARG A 144 12.28 5.48 7.48
N ARG A 145 11.66 6.18 6.52
CA ARG A 145 11.14 7.53 6.69
C ARG A 145 9.81 7.67 5.95
N PHE A 146 8.84 8.19 6.65
CA PHE A 146 7.54 8.55 6.10
C PHE A 146 7.21 10.00 6.48
N GLY A 147 6.86 10.82 5.50
CA GLY A 147 6.27 12.14 5.67
C GLY A 147 4.93 12.20 4.95
N ILE A 148 4.02 13.05 5.46
CA ILE A 148 2.78 13.39 4.76
C ILE A 148 2.48 14.88 4.94
N GLN A 149 2.17 15.55 3.83
CA GLN A 149 1.87 16.98 3.79
C GLN A 149 0.56 17.25 3.05
N HIS A 150 -0.17 18.22 3.57
CA HIS A 150 -1.31 18.79 2.87
C HIS A 150 -0.82 19.78 1.82
N VAL A 151 -1.35 19.68 0.62
CA VAL A 151 -1.11 20.62 -0.48
C VAL A 151 -2.44 21.19 -1.00
N PRO A 152 -2.45 22.40 -1.54
CA PRO A 152 -3.60 22.91 -2.25
C PRO A 152 -3.95 22.02 -3.45
N ARG A 153 -5.25 21.96 -3.80
CA ARG A 153 -5.76 21.10 -4.88
C ARG A 153 -5.05 21.36 -6.22
N GLU A 154 -4.69 22.60 -6.49
CA GLU A 154 -3.98 23.00 -7.71
C GLU A 154 -2.60 22.31 -7.83
N GLN A 155 -1.97 22.01 -6.69
CA GLN A 155 -0.70 21.29 -6.64
C GLN A 155 -0.88 19.77 -6.67
N ASN A 156 -2.12 19.27 -6.57
CA ASN A 156 -2.47 17.85 -6.63
C ASN A 156 -3.24 17.47 -7.90
N ALA A 157 -3.33 18.36 -8.88
CA ALA A 157 -4.18 18.23 -10.07
C ALA A 157 -3.91 16.95 -10.89
N GLU A 158 -2.67 16.46 -10.94
CA GLU A 158 -2.36 15.23 -11.67
C GLU A 158 -2.90 13.99 -10.96
N ALA A 159 -2.82 13.92 -9.63
CA ALA A 159 -3.40 12.82 -8.85
C ALA A 159 -4.94 12.85 -8.91
N ASP A 160 -5.56 14.04 -8.83
CA ASP A 160 -7.01 14.24 -9.03
C ASP A 160 -7.46 13.73 -10.42
N ALA A 161 -6.74 14.10 -11.48
CA ALA A 161 -7.05 13.61 -12.83
C ALA A 161 -6.95 12.08 -12.95
N LEU A 162 -5.96 11.47 -12.28
CA LEU A 162 -5.81 10.01 -12.23
C LEU A 162 -6.97 9.36 -11.46
N ALA A 163 -7.39 9.89 -10.31
CA ALA A 163 -8.52 9.37 -9.54
C ALA A 163 -9.82 9.41 -10.37
N ASN A 164 -10.11 10.53 -11.01
CA ASN A 164 -11.26 10.68 -11.90
C ASN A 164 -11.20 9.72 -13.09
N ARG A 165 -10.02 9.54 -13.72
CA ARG A 165 -9.82 8.55 -14.79
C ARG A 165 -10.11 7.13 -14.29
N GLY A 166 -9.74 6.78 -13.06
CA GLY A 166 -10.06 5.49 -12.45
C GLY A 166 -11.57 5.24 -12.40
N ILE A 167 -12.36 6.25 -12.04
CA ILE A 167 -13.82 6.18 -12.05
C ILE A 167 -14.34 5.97 -13.49
N ASP A 168 -13.88 6.77 -14.44
CA ASP A 168 -14.36 6.74 -15.83
C ASP A 168 -14.08 5.40 -16.51
N GLU A 169 -12.90 4.82 -16.31
CA GLU A 169 -12.54 3.54 -16.91
C GLU A 169 -13.30 2.36 -16.29
N ALA A 170 -13.60 2.40 -15.01
CA ALA A 170 -14.40 1.38 -14.35
C ALA A 170 -15.86 1.35 -14.81
N HIS A 171 -16.39 2.50 -15.28
CA HIS A 171 -17.78 2.65 -15.72
C HIS A 171 -17.96 2.63 -17.24
N ARG A 172 -16.92 2.36 -18.03
CA ARG A 172 -17.05 2.21 -19.49
C ARG A 172 -17.83 0.94 -19.82
N PRO A 173 -18.99 1.04 -20.49
CA PRO A 173 -19.72 -0.15 -20.95
C PRO A 173 -18.85 -0.92 -21.94
N GLY A 174 -18.60 -2.21 -21.65
CA GLY A 174 -17.89 -3.12 -22.54
C GLY A 174 -16.55 -3.69 -22.04
N ARG A 175 -16.00 -3.25 -20.94
CA ARG A 175 -14.82 -3.87 -20.32
C ARG A 175 -15.26 -4.92 -19.29
N ARG A 176 -15.37 -6.20 -19.72
CA ARG A 176 -15.37 -7.30 -18.76
C ARG A 176 -14.09 -7.19 -17.93
N ALA A 177 -14.23 -7.23 -16.60
CA ALA A 177 -13.11 -7.34 -15.69
C ALA A 177 -12.22 -8.48 -16.17
N THR A 178 -11.01 -8.16 -16.63
CA THR A 178 -9.99 -9.17 -16.85
C THR A 178 -9.62 -9.71 -15.49
N LYS A 179 -9.93 -10.98 -15.29
CA LYS A 179 -9.56 -11.79 -14.13
C LYS A 179 -8.05 -11.94 -14.13
N SER A 180 -7.34 -10.98 -13.57
CA SER A 180 -5.91 -11.13 -13.26
C SER A 180 -5.47 -10.01 -12.32
N ASP A 181 -5.84 -10.16 -11.04
CA ASP A 181 -5.06 -9.64 -9.93
C ASP A 181 -5.24 -10.63 -8.77
N PRO A 182 -4.22 -11.45 -8.44
CA PRO A 182 -4.25 -12.32 -7.29
C PRO A 182 -3.88 -11.50 -6.05
N GLY A 183 -4.86 -11.19 -5.23
CA GLY A 183 -4.61 -10.73 -3.88
C GLY A 183 -5.10 -9.32 -3.60
N THR A 184 -6.33 -9.23 -3.26
CA THR A 184 -6.89 -8.58 -2.09
C THR A 184 -8.42 -8.63 -2.22
N GLN A 185 -9.00 -9.76 -1.84
CA GLN A 185 -10.43 -9.79 -1.49
C GLN A 185 -10.58 -8.98 -0.19
N TRP A 186 -11.01 -7.75 -0.31
CA TRP A 186 -11.59 -7.01 0.79
C TRP A 186 -13.06 -7.43 0.87
N SER A 187 -13.35 -8.48 1.65
CA SER A 187 -14.71 -8.82 2.04
C SER A 187 -15.24 -7.70 2.93
N GLY A 188 -15.95 -6.76 2.34
CA GLY A 188 -16.82 -5.87 3.08
C GLY A 188 -18.00 -6.69 3.57
N GLY A 189 -18.06 -7.00 4.88
CA GLY A 189 -19.24 -7.54 5.50
C GLY A 189 -20.39 -6.55 5.35
N GLU A 190 -21.46 -7.01 4.74
CA GLU A 190 -22.80 -6.42 4.90
C GLU A 190 -23.26 -6.74 6.32
N GLU A 191 -23.47 -5.70 7.13
CA GLU A 191 -24.59 -5.53 8.08
C GLU A 191 -24.57 -4.11 8.62
#